data_51e10f95cc5965c82ea1e72f014c3747
#
_entry.id   51e10f95cc5965c82ea1e72f014c3747
#
_cell.length_a   1.000
_cell.length_b   1.000
_cell.length_c   1.000
_cell.angle_alpha   90.00
_cell.angle_beta   90.00
_cell.angle_gamma   90.00
#
_symmetry.space_group_name_H-M   'P 1'
#
loop_
_entity.id
_entity.type
_entity.pdbx_description
1 polymer ?
#
loop_
_entity_poly.entity_id
_entity_poly.type
_entity_poly.pdbx_seq_one_letter_code
_entity_poly.pdbx_strand_id
1 'polypeptide(L)'
;VTCVHNINSNLKLSSGYHFLYKELIEAGCKVCIGTDGCASSNNLDILEAMKTSAMMQKGWRGDPTVCPLNEIVEMATINGANALGLNTGLLQEGRIADIQIVDTGNYNFLSPGTFLANYVYSAHSDCIDSLICNGRFVMKNRKVEGEREILEGAGKVLSQIRLRK
;
A
#
# COMPACT_ATOMS: atom_id res chain seq x y z
N VAL A 1 -0.71 -3.54 -20.83
CA VAL A 1 -0.29 -2.31 -20.13
C VAL A 1 -0.68 -2.40 -18.67
N THR A 2 0.18 -1.92 -17.76
CA THR A 2 -0.14 -1.76 -16.34
C THR A 2 -0.16 -0.27 -16.00
N CYS A 3 -1.23 0.18 -15.34
CA CYS A 3 -1.38 1.55 -14.85
C CYS A 3 -1.12 1.58 -13.35
N VAL A 4 -0.35 2.56 -12.87
CA VAL A 4 -0.09 2.76 -11.44
C VAL A 4 -1.01 3.86 -10.90
N HIS A 5 -1.82 3.54 -9.89
CA HIS A 5 -2.72 4.48 -9.22
C HIS A 5 -2.09 5.00 -7.93
N ASN A 6 -1.63 6.24 -7.95
CA ASN A 6 -1.02 6.94 -6.81
C ASN A 6 -2.06 7.84 -6.12
N ILE A 7 -3.13 7.25 -5.57
CA ILE A 7 -4.32 7.97 -5.14
C ILE A 7 -4.04 9.09 -4.14
N ASN A 8 -3.23 8.85 -3.11
CA ASN A 8 -2.95 9.83 -2.06
C ASN A 8 -2.22 11.06 -2.62
N SER A 9 -1.26 10.85 -3.52
CA SER A 9 -0.59 11.92 -4.27
C SER A 9 -1.57 12.67 -5.17
N ASN A 10 -2.36 11.95 -5.95
CA ASN A 10 -3.33 12.54 -6.87
C ASN A 10 -4.36 13.41 -6.14
N LEU A 11 -4.89 12.97 -5.00
CA LEU A 11 -5.82 13.75 -4.19
C LEU A 11 -5.16 14.98 -3.59
N LYS A 12 -3.99 14.82 -2.97
CA LYS A 12 -3.29 15.93 -2.32
C LYS A 12 -2.89 17.03 -3.30
N LEU A 13 -2.45 16.66 -4.50
CA LEU A 13 -1.98 17.60 -5.53
C LEU A 13 -3.09 18.03 -6.49
N SER A 14 -4.32 17.55 -6.34
CA SER A 14 -5.43 17.75 -7.30
C SER A 14 -5.04 17.36 -8.73
N SER A 15 -4.21 16.35 -8.90
CA SER A 15 -3.65 15.92 -10.19
C SER A 15 -4.37 14.73 -10.82
N GLY A 16 -5.67 14.61 -10.62
CA GLY A 16 -6.50 13.57 -11.22
C GLY A 16 -7.04 12.57 -10.19
N TYR A 17 -8.14 12.93 -9.53
CA TYR A 17 -8.83 12.04 -8.59
C TYR A 17 -9.84 11.10 -9.28
N HIS A 18 -10.32 11.43 -10.47
CA HIS A 18 -11.19 10.58 -11.28
C HIS A 18 -10.37 9.54 -12.05
N PHE A 19 -9.82 8.58 -11.33
CA PHE A 19 -9.10 7.48 -11.96
C PHE A 19 -10.08 6.46 -12.55
N LEU A 20 -10.02 6.23 -13.85
CA LEU A 20 -10.96 5.41 -14.62
C LEU A 20 -10.70 3.90 -14.43
N TYR A 21 -10.74 3.43 -13.18
CA TYR A 21 -10.41 2.05 -12.81
C TYR A 21 -11.23 1.03 -13.59
N LYS A 22 -12.56 1.16 -13.57
CA LYS A 22 -13.47 0.22 -14.22
C LYS A 22 -13.20 0.13 -15.72
N GLU A 23 -13.08 1.26 -16.38
CA GLU A 23 -12.83 1.36 -17.82
C GLU A 23 -11.47 0.77 -18.21
N LEU A 24 -10.45 0.96 -17.37
CA LEU A 24 -9.12 0.37 -17.58
C LEU A 24 -9.17 -1.17 -17.47
N ILE A 25 -9.88 -1.71 -16.46
CA ILE A 25 -10.05 -3.15 -16.31
C ILE A 25 -10.85 -3.73 -17.48
N GLU A 26 -11.96 -3.09 -17.88
CA GLU A 26 -12.77 -3.49 -19.03
C GLU A 26 -11.98 -3.45 -20.34
N ALA A 27 -11.04 -2.53 -20.48
CA ALA A 27 -10.08 -2.47 -21.60
C ALA A 27 -8.94 -3.48 -21.53
N GLY A 28 -8.92 -4.37 -20.52
CA GLY A 28 -7.88 -5.39 -20.34
C GLY A 28 -6.57 -4.86 -19.75
N CYS A 29 -6.53 -3.63 -19.25
CA CYS A 29 -5.37 -3.11 -18.53
C CYS A 29 -5.28 -3.71 -17.12
N LYS A 30 -4.06 -3.87 -16.62
CA LYS A 30 -3.82 -4.14 -15.20
C LYS A 30 -3.65 -2.83 -14.45
N VAL A 31 -4.11 -2.80 -13.20
CA VAL A 31 -3.92 -1.66 -12.30
C VAL A 31 -3.17 -2.13 -11.07
N CYS A 32 -2.18 -1.35 -10.63
CA CYS A 32 -1.53 -1.52 -9.33
C CYS A 32 -1.57 -0.23 -8.54
N ILE A 33 -1.36 -0.31 -7.24
CA ILE A 33 -1.33 0.83 -6.33
C ILE A 33 0.13 1.22 -6.10
N GLY A 34 0.39 2.53 -6.10
CA GLY A 34 1.63 3.14 -5.66
C GLY A 34 1.35 4.26 -4.66
N THR A 35 2.38 4.66 -3.95
CA THR A 35 2.31 5.77 -2.98
C THR A 35 2.85 7.07 -3.56
N ASP A 36 3.58 7.00 -4.69
CA ASP A 36 4.47 8.08 -5.14
C ASP A 36 5.55 8.40 -4.07
N GLY A 37 6.30 9.46 -4.23
CA GLY A 37 7.31 9.85 -3.25
C GLY A 37 6.75 10.61 -2.05
N CYS A 38 7.48 10.61 -0.92
CA CYS A 38 7.11 11.36 0.28
C CYS A 38 6.94 12.87 0.05
N ALA A 39 7.56 13.44 -0.98
CA ALA A 39 7.40 14.84 -1.31
C ALA A 39 6.00 15.16 -1.84
N SER A 40 5.34 14.20 -2.51
CA SER A 40 4.01 14.36 -3.08
C SER A 40 2.89 13.95 -2.12
N SER A 41 2.94 12.76 -1.51
CA SER A 41 1.87 12.25 -0.64
C SER A 41 2.10 12.46 0.85
N ASN A 42 3.34 12.73 1.30
CA ASN A 42 3.83 12.78 2.68
C ASN A 42 3.88 11.44 3.41
N ASN A 43 3.46 10.34 2.81
CA ASN A 43 3.59 9.02 3.39
C ASN A 43 3.91 7.95 2.34
N LEU A 44 4.28 6.76 2.80
CA LEU A 44 4.52 5.58 1.97
C LEU A 44 3.63 4.41 2.42
N ASP A 45 2.48 4.69 3.05
CA ASP A 45 1.57 3.69 3.59
C ASP A 45 0.68 3.11 2.49
N ILE A 46 0.95 1.87 2.10
CA ILE A 46 0.17 1.16 1.08
C ILE A 46 -1.21 0.72 1.61
N LEU A 47 -1.38 0.53 2.93
CA LEU A 47 -2.68 0.21 3.52
C LEU A 47 -3.63 1.41 3.40
N GLU A 48 -3.12 2.61 3.69
CA GLU A 48 -3.88 3.84 3.48
C GLU A 48 -4.23 4.05 2.00
N ALA A 49 -3.28 3.78 1.09
CA ALA A 49 -3.53 3.90 -0.35
C ALA A 49 -4.59 2.90 -0.83
N MET A 50 -4.60 1.66 -0.33
CA MET A 50 -5.65 0.66 -0.61
C MET A 50 -7.02 1.14 -0.16
N LYS A 51 -7.14 1.58 1.09
CA LYS A 51 -8.39 2.13 1.67
C LYS A 51 -8.90 3.30 0.86
N THR A 52 -8.05 4.28 0.60
CA THR A 52 -8.40 5.50 -0.14
C THR A 52 -8.85 5.16 -1.56
N SER A 53 -8.13 4.27 -2.27
CA SER A 53 -8.51 3.81 -3.61
C SER A 53 -9.90 3.17 -3.63
N ALA A 54 -10.16 2.23 -2.71
CA ALA A 54 -11.43 1.54 -2.62
C ALA A 54 -12.59 2.50 -2.35
N MET A 55 -12.43 3.40 -1.38
CA MET A 55 -13.46 4.35 -0.99
C MET A 55 -13.74 5.39 -2.08
N MET A 56 -12.69 5.93 -2.70
CA MET A 56 -12.84 6.92 -3.77
C MET A 56 -13.53 6.36 -5.01
N GLN A 57 -13.19 5.12 -5.43
CA GLN A 57 -13.84 4.50 -6.57
C GLN A 57 -15.34 4.28 -6.31
N LYS A 58 -15.70 3.80 -5.12
CA LYS A 58 -17.09 3.60 -4.72
C LYS A 58 -17.86 4.92 -4.59
N GLY A 59 -17.31 5.89 -3.88
CA GLY A 59 -17.93 7.18 -3.63
C GLY A 59 -18.12 7.99 -4.92
N TRP A 60 -17.10 8.05 -5.75
CA TRP A 60 -17.16 8.78 -7.02
C TRP A 60 -18.20 8.19 -7.98
N ARG A 61 -18.33 6.86 -8.03
CA ARG A 61 -19.26 6.20 -8.94
C ARG A 61 -20.66 5.98 -8.37
N GLY A 62 -20.85 6.21 -7.08
CA GLY A 62 -22.12 5.87 -6.41
C GLY A 62 -22.43 4.36 -6.44
N ASP A 63 -21.40 3.52 -6.59
CA ASP A 63 -21.52 2.06 -6.71
C ASP A 63 -20.64 1.38 -5.66
N PRO A 64 -21.21 0.73 -4.63
CA PRO A 64 -20.46 0.06 -3.59
C PRO A 64 -19.76 -1.23 -4.06
N THR A 65 -20.09 -1.73 -5.25
CA THR A 65 -19.56 -3.00 -5.78
C THR A 65 -18.27 -2.82 -6.59
N VAL A 66 -17.99 -1.61 -7.06
CA VAL A 66 -16.79 -1.33 -7.86
C VAL A 66 -15.52 -1.49 -7.02
N CYS A 67 -14.47 -1.99 -7.62
CA CYS A 67 -13.16 -2.18 -6.98
C CYS A 67 -13.28 -3.02 -5.68
N PRO A 68 -13.67 -4.31 -5.80
CA PRO A 68 -13.88 -5.18 -4.65
C PRO A 68 -12.56 -5.48 -3.91
N LEU A 69 -12.67 -5.97 -2.66
CA LEU A 69 -11.54 -6.11 -1.74
C LEU A 69 -10.39 -6.99 -2.28
N ASN A 70 -10.72 -8.09 -2.95
CA ASN A 70 -9.72 -8.96 -3.55
C ASN A 70 -8.92 -8.23 -4.65
N GLU A 71 -9.57 -7.44 -5.49
CA GLU A 71 -8.89 -6.67 -6.53
C GLU A 71 -7.98 -5.59 -5.94
N ILE A 72 -8.43 -4.91 -4.86
CA ILE A 72 -7.59 -3.94 -4.15
C ILE A 72 -6.31 -4.59 -3.61
N VAL A 73 -6.41 -5.78 -3.03
CA VAL A 73 -5.24 -6.52 -2.53
C VAL A 73 -4.34 -6.96 -3.68
N GLU A 74 -4.91 -7.44 -4.79
CA GLU A 74 -4.13 -7.76 -5.99
C GLU A 74 -3.40 -6.55 -6.57
N MET A 75 -4.05 -5.38 -6.57
CA MET A 75 -3.41 -4.12 -6.99
C MET A 75 -2.22 -3.74 -6.11
N ALA A 76 -2.27 -4.04 -4.82
CA ALA A 76 -1.21 -3.75 -3.85
C ALA A 76 -0.10 -4.84 -3.81
N THR A 77 -0.29 -5.96 -4.49
CA THR A 77 0.61 -7.13 -4.41
C THR A 77 1.00 -7.63 -5.81
N ILE A 78 0.27 -8.64 -6.30
CA ILE A 78 0.65 -9.38 -7.53
C ILE A 78 0.67 -8.50 -8.78
N ASN A 79 -0.21 -7.51 -8.89
CA ASN A 79 -0.25 -6.66 -10.07
C ASN A 79 1.01 -5.77 -10.17
N GLY A 80 1.48 -5.25 -9.03
CA GLY A 80 2.74 -4.51 -8.95
C GLY A 80 3.95 -5.40 -9.25
N ALA A 81 3.99 -6.60 -8.67
CA ALA A 81 5.05 -7.57 -8.93
C ALA A 81 5.14 -7.93 -10.43
N ASN A 82 4.01 -8.21 -11.07
CA ASN A 82 3.94 -8.52 -12.50
C ASN A 82 4.37 -7.33 -13.37
N ALA A 83 4.01 -6.10 -12.98
CA ALA A 83 4.41 -4.89 -13.70
C ALA A 83 5.93 -4.70 -13.73
N LEU A 84 6.60 -5.11 -12.66
CA LEU A 84 8.06 -5.03 -12.50
C LEU A 84 8.79 -6.31 -12.95
N GLY A 85 8.06 -7.34 -13.40
CA GLY A 85 8.66 -8.63 -13.78
C GLY A 85 9.25 -9.41 -12.60
N LEU A 86 8.76 -9.18 -11.38
CA LEU A 86 9.23 -9.83 -10.16
C LEU A 86 8.43 -11.10 -9.86
N ASN A 87 9.12 -12.16 -9.48
CA ASN A 87 8.50 -13.43 -9.09
C ASN A 87 8.04 -13.43 -7.63
N THR A 88 7.20 -12.47 -7.25
CA THR A 88 6.65 -12.30 -5.90
C THR A 88 5.17 -11.91 -5.93
N GLY A 89 4.61 -11.45 -4.82
CA GLY A 89 3.25 -10.93 -4.71
C GLY A 89 2.17 -11.98 -4.45
N LEU A 90 2.54 -13.27 -4.33
CA LEU A 90 1.68 -14.39 -3.93
C LEU A 90 2.43 -15.31 -2.98
N LEU A 91 1.73 -15.87 -2.00
CA LEU A 91 2.23 -16.95 -1.14
C LEU A 91 2.08 -18.28 -1.89
N GLN A 92 3.10 -18.68 -2.62
CA GLN A 92 3.13 -19.87 -3.46
C GLN A 92 4.56 -20.44 -3.52
N GLU A 93 4.69 -21.75 -3.55
CA GLU A 93 5.98 -22.43 -3.74
C GLU A 93 6.70 -21.92 -5.00
N GLY A 94 8.01 -21.74 -4.91
CA GLY A 94 8.85 -21.26 -6.01
C GLY A 94 8.82 -19.75 -6.22
N ARG A 95 8.08 -19.00 -5.39
CA ARG A 95 8.10 -17.53 -5.39
C ARG A 95 9.06 -16.95 -4.37
N ILE A 96 9.52 -15.74 -4.64
CA ILE A 96 10.28 -14.95 -3.67
C ILE A 96 9.41 -14.70 -2.44
N ALA A 97 9.95 -14.99 -1.26
CA ALA A 97 9.25 -14.85 0.00
C ALA A 97 9.26 -13.38 0.47
N ASP A 98 8.33 -12.59 -0.07
CA ASP A 98 7.96 -11.26 0.43
C ASP A 98 6.65 -11.41 1.19
N ILE A 99 6.69 -11.32 2.52
CA ILE A 99 5.58 -11.70 3.39
C ILE A 99 5.37 -10.63 4.44
N GLN A 100 4.10 -10.22 4.60
CA GLN A 100 3.66 -9.36 5.69
C GLN A 100 2.93 -10.21 6.74
N ILE A 101 3.33 -10.09 8.00
CA ILE A 101 2.68 -10.74 9.14
C ILE A 101 1.83 -9.70 9.86
N VAL A 102 0.52 -9.97 9.94
CA VAL A 102 -0.48 -9.06 10.49
C VAL A 102 -0.91 -9.54 11.87
N ASP A 103 -0.91 -8.64 12.86
CA ASP A 103 -1.44 -8.87 14.19
C ASP A 103 -2.97 -8.70 14.19
N THR A 104 -3.69 -9.81 14.09
CA THR A 104 -5.17 -9.80 14.12
C THR A 104 -5.75 -9.68 15.54
N GLY A 105 -4.93 -9.69 16.58
CA GLY A 105 -5.32 -9.35 17.95
C GLY A 105 -5.48 -7.84 18.18
N ASN A 106 -5.07 -7.01 17.22
CA ASN A 106 -5.27 -5.57 17.27
C ASN A 106 -6.77 -5.20 17.20
N TYR A 107 -7.17 -4.16 17.94
CA TYR A 107 -8.57 -3.71 17.99
C TYR A 107 -9.18 -3.37 16.62
N ASN A 108 -8.39 -3.04 15.62
CA ASN A 108 -8.83 -2.80 14.25
C ASN A 108 -9.43 -4.05 13.57
N PHE A 109 -9.18 -5.25 14.12
CA PHE A 109 -9.75 -6.51 13.65
C PHE A 109 -10.94 -7.02 14.48
N LEU A 110 -11.40 -6.28 15.48
CA LEU A 110 -12.54 -6.65 16.33
C LEU A 110 -13.89 -6.42 15.66
N SER A 111 -13.93 -5.72 14.53
CA SER A 111 -15.17 -5.58 13.74
C SER A 111 -15.62 -6.94 13.19
N PRO A 112 -16.95 -7.24 13.18
CA PRO A 112 -17.48 -8.52 12.70
C PRO A 112 -17.39 -8.72 11.18
N GLY A 113 -16.48 -8.05 10.50
CA GLY A 113 -16.18 -8.20 9.08
C GLY A 113 -15.28 -9.40 8.76
N THR A 114 -15.04 -9.62 7.47
CA THR A 114 -14.01 -10.57 7.02
C THR A 114 -12.61 -10.02 7.29
N PHE A 115 -11.60 -10.90 7.31
CA PHE A 115 -10.20 -10.47 7.40
C PHE A 115 -9.86 -9.40 6.36
N LEU A 116 -10.22 -9.61 5.09
CA LEU A 116 -9.94 -8.64 4.02
C LEU A 116 -10.64 -7.30 4.23
N ALA A 117 -11.88 -7.30 4.73
CA ALA A 117 -12.58 -6.06 5.03
C ALA A 117 -11.89 -5.26 6.13
N ASN A 118 -11.48 -5.92 7.22
CA ASN A 118 -10.75 -5.28 8.30
C ASN A 118 -9.35 -4.85 7.85
N TYR A 119 -8.67 -5.66 7.06
CA TYR A 119 -7.34 -5.35 6.52
C TYR A 119 -7.34 -4.12 5.61
N VAL A 120 -8.33 -3.99 4.72
CA VAL A 120 -8.40 -2.85 3.78
C VAL A 120 -9.00 -1.61 4.42
N TYR A 121 -10.07 -1.74 5.24
CA TYR A 121 -10.82 -0.57 5.72
C TYR A 121 -10.46 -0.12 7.13
N SER A 122 -9.88 -0.99 7.96
CA SER A 122 -9.66 -0.74 9.38
C SER A 122 -8.19 -0.77 9.78
N ALA A 123 -7.38 -1.64 9.17
CA ALA A 123 -5.99 -1.80 9.56
C ALA A 123 -5.14 -0.57 9.20
N HIS A 124 -4.14 -0.33 10.01
CA HIS A 124 -3.10 0.68 9.83
C HIS A 124 -1.72 0.03 9.99
N SER A 125 -0.65 0.79 9.78
CA SER A 125 0.73 0.29 9.86
C SER A 125 1.07 -0.35 11.21
N ASP A 126 0.42 0.04 12.31
CA ASP A 126 0.58 -0.55 13.64
C ASP A 126 0.03 -1.97 13.78
N CYS A 127 -0.82 -2.40 12.84
CA CYS A 127 -1.27 -3.80 12.74
C CYS A 127 -0.21 -4.73 12.14
N ILE A 128 0.86 -4.20 11.56
CA ILE A 128 1.90 -5.02 10.93
C ILE A 128 2.93 -5.39 11.99
N ASP A 129 3.02 -6.68 12.29
CA ASP A 129 3.96 -7.20 13.26
C ASP A 129 5.36 -7.39 12.68
N SER A 130 5.46 -8.04 11.52
CA SER A 130 6.74 -8.36 10.91
C SER A 130 6.67 -8.31 9.39
N LEU A 131 7.81 -8.01 8.76
CA LEU A 131 7.99 -8.03 7.32
C LEU A 131 9.17 -8.89 6.94
N ILE A 132 8.96 -9.75 5.95
CA ILE A 132 9.98 -10.57 5.31
C ILE A 132 10.12 -10.07 3.88
N CYS A 133 11.35 -9.82 3.44
CA CYS A 133 11.70 -9.46 2.08
C CYS A 133 12.78 -10.43 1.56
N ASN A 134 12.50 -11.08 0.46
CA ASN A 134 13.37 -12.10 -0.13
C ASN A 134 13.84 -13.14 0.90
N GLY A 135 12.90 -13.64 1.75
CA GLY A 135 13.15 -14.65 2.77
C GLY A 135 13.87 -14.16 4.04
N ARG A 136 14.14 -12.84 4.18
CA ARG A 136 14.81 -12.27 5.36
C ARG A 136 13.89 -11.29 6.08
N PHE A 137 13.89 -11.31 7.41
CA PHE A 137 13.21 -10.29 8.18
C PHE A 137 13.85 -8.92 7.94
N VAL A 138 13.06 -7.95 7.48
CA VAL A 138 13.42 -6.54 7.41
C VAL A 138 12.79 -5.74 8.55
N MET A 139 11.71 -6.26 9.12
CA MET A 139 11.10 -5.83 10.39
C MET A 139 10.66 -7.06 11.16
N LYS A 140 10.88 -7.12 12.46
CA LYS A 140 10.45 -8.22 13.33
C LYS A 140 9.92 -7.67 14.65
N ASN A 141 8.72 -8.12 15.05
CA ASN A 141 8.03 -7.62 16.26
C ASN A 141 7.99 -6.08 16.29
N ARG A 142 7.64 -5.46 15.16
CA ARG A 142 7.57 -4.00 14.96
C ARG A 142 8.91 -3.25 15.14
N LYS A 143 10.04 -3.95 15.03
CA LYS A 143 11.39 -3.37 15.16
C LYS A 143 12.18 -3.56 13.87
N VAL A 144 12.75 -2.47 13.39
CA VAL A 144 13.69 -2.45 12.25
C VAL A 144 15.11 -2.40 12.81
N GLU A 145 16.01 -3.22 12.28
CA GLU A 145 17.42 -3.19 12.67
C GLU A 145 18.06 -1.86 12.27
N GLY A 146 18.78 -1.23 13.20
CA GLY A 146 19.43 0.06 12.95
C GLY A 146 18.44 1.26 12.88
N GLU A 147 17.19 1.11 13.31
CA GLU A 147 16.15 2.17 13.21
C GLU A 147 16.61 3.50 13.83
N ARG A 148 17.26 3.45 15.00
CA ARG A 148 17.74 4.65 15.67
C ARG A 148 18.76 5.41 14.83
N GLU A 149 19.73 4.71 14.28
CA GLU A 149 20.80 5.28 13.42
C GLU A 149 20.21 5.86 12.13
N ILE A 150 19.20 5.19 11.57
CA ILE A 150 18.47 5.67 10.38
C ILE A 150 17.75 6.98 10.70
N LEU A 151 17.02 7.05 11.82
CA LEU A 151 16.29 8.25 12.23
C LEU A 151 17.22 9.42 12.57
N GLU A 152 18.33 9.17 13.25
CA GLU A 152 19.35 10.17 13.53
C GLU A 152 19.98 10.71 12.23
N GLY A 153 20.29 9.82 11.27
CA GLY A 153 20.78 10.18 9.95
C GLY A 153 19.81 11.05 9.16
N ALA A 154 18.54 10.65 9.13
CA ALA A 154 17.46 11.42 8.48
C ALA A 154 17.29 12.81 9.13
N GLY A 155 17.35 12.90 10.45
CA GLY A 155 17.28 14.16 11.19
C GLY A 155 18.41 15.13 10.83
N LYS A 156 19.63 14.64 10.67
CA LYS A 156 20.80 15.45 10.21
C LYS A 156 20.57 16.03 8.81
N VAL A 157 20.12 15.20 7.87
CA VAL A 157 19.80 15.63 6.49
C VAL A 157 18.69 16.68 6.49
N LEU A 158 17.61 16.44 7.25
CA LEU A 158 16.50 17.39 7.37
C LEU A 158 16.96 18.76 7.89
N SER A 159 17.83 18.77 8.90
CA SER A 159 18.41 20.02 9.44
C SER A 159 19.19 20.79 8.39
N GLN A 160 19.99 20.10 7.56
CA GLN A 160 20.75 20.74 6.48
C GLN A 160 19.84 21.34 5.39
N ILE A 161 18.71 20.68 5.06
CA ILE A 161 17.73 21.19 4.10
C ILE A 161 17.07 22.46 4.63
N ARG A 162 16.69 22.48 5.92
CA ARG A 162 16.04 23.66 6.56
C ARG A 162 16.94 24.89 6.61
N LEU A 163 18.26 24.70 6.73
CA LEU A 163 19.26 25.78 6.75
C LEU A 163 19.48 26.41 5.35
N ARG A 164 18.99 25.79 4.29
CA ARG A 164 19.12 26.30 2.91
C ARG A 164 17.91 27.12 2.45
N LYS A 165 16.91 27.28 3.29
CA LYS A 165 15.72 28.14 3.06
C LYS A 165 15.94 29.49 3.76
#